data_e9d53e104b0897be441701b87379be82
#
_entry.id   e9d53e104b0897be441701b87379be82
#
_cell.length_a   1.000
_cell.length_b   1.000
_cell.length_c   1.000
_cell.angle_alpha   90.00
_cell.angle_beta   90.00
_cell.angle_gamma   90.00
#
_symmetry.space_group_name_H-M   'P 1'
#
loop_
_entity.id
_entity.type
_entity.pdbx_description
1 polymer ?
#
loop_
_entity_poly.entity_id
_entity_poly.type
_entity_poly.pdbx_seq_one_letter_code
_entity_poly.pdbx_strand_id
1 'polypeptide(L)'
;RAAVGPVLRELLIGEAMHGLGIPTTRALAVVATGEPVVRDTLLPGAVLARVAASHLRVGTFQFAAATGDLDLLQRLVDHAIDRHHPAAAEGPRPALGLLESVVAVQASLVARWMLVGFVHGVMNTDNTTISGETIDYGPCAFLDVYDPATVFSPIDHGGRHAYGHQPPVTAWNLARLA
;
A
#
# COMPACT_ATOMS: atom_id res chain seq x y z
N ARG A 1 -17.89 3.36 -5.14
CA ARG A 1 -18.51 3.49 -3.81
C ARG A 1 -18.11 2.30 -2.96
N ALA A 2 -17.86 2.50 -1.68
CA ALA A 2 -17.47 1.47 -0.73
C ALA A 2 -18.66 1.08 0.16
N ALA A 3 -18.69 -0.18 0.61
CA ALA A 3 -19.61 -0.62 1.64
C ALA A 3 -19.05 -0.29 3.04
N VAL A 4 -19.91 -0.22 4.05
CA VAL A 4 -19.54 0.11 5.45
C VAL A 4 -18.48 -0.86 5.99
N GLY A 5 -18.60 -2.17 5.76
CA GLY A 5 -17.67 -3.17 6.28
C GLY A 5 -16.20 -2.93 5.89
N PRO A 6 -15.87 -2.85 4.59
CA PRO A 6 -14.52 -2.49 4.13
C PRO A 6 -14.01 -1.17 4.69
N VAL A 7 -14.86 -0.14 4.78
CA VAL A 7 -14.46 1.18 5.31
C VAL A 7 -14.13 1.13 6.81
N LEU A 8 -14.92 0.37 7.59
CA LEU A 8 -14.62 0.16 9.00
C LEU A 8 -13.34 -0.66 9.19
N ARG A 9 -13.07 -1.63 8.32
CA ARG A 9 -11.81 -2.39 8.35
C ARG A 9 -10.61 -1.47 8.13
N GLU A 10 -10.66 -0.56 7.16
CA GLU A 10 -9.63 0.46 6.93
C GLU A 10 -9.36 1.29 8.19
N LEU A 11 -10.41 1.75 8.86
CA LEU A 11 -10.29 2.50 10.10
C LEU A 11 -9.66 1.66 11.21
N LEU A 12 -10.22 0.50 11.52
CA LEU A 12 -9.82 -0.31 12.67
C LEU A 12 -8.40 -0.84 12.53
N ILE A 13 -8.05 -1.38 11.36
CA ILE A 13 -6.71 -1.94 11.12
C ILE A 13 -5.68 -0.81 10.99
N GLY A 14 -6.03 0.30 10.34
CA GLY A 14 -5.15 1.47 10.28
C GLY A 14 -4.78 2.00 11.67
N GLU A 15 -5.75 2.10 12.59
CA GLU A 15 -5.50 2.51 13.98
C GLU A 15 -4.69 1.45 14.76
N ALA A 16 -4.97 0.16 14.55
CA ALA A 16 -4.18 -0.92 15.15
C ALA A 16 -2.71 -0.87 14.70
N MET A 17 -2.47 -0.74 13.41
CA MET A 17 -1.12 -0.62 12.85
C MET A 17 -0.39 0.61 13.38
N HIS A 18 -1.08 1.75 13.47
CA HIS A 18 -0.53 2.95 14.10
C HIS A 18 -0.17 2.71 15.57
N GLY A 19 -1.05 2.07 16.33
CA GLY A 19 -0.80 1.72 17.73
C GLY A 19 0.40 0.77 17.91
N LEU A 20 0.67 -0.08 16.93
CA LEU A 20 1.85 -0.96 16.88
C LEU A 20 3.13 -0.21 16.42
N GLY A 21 3.05 1.08 16.10
CA GLY A 21 4.18 1.85 15.58
C GLY A 21 4.57 1.50 14.14
N ILE A 22 3.68 0.86 13.38
CA ILE A 22 3.90 0.51 11.97
C ILE A 22 3.41 1.66 11.09
N PRO A 23 4.24 2.18 10.15
CA PRO A 23 3.83 3.24 9.24
C PRO A 23 2.58 2.85 8.46
N THR A 24 1.56 3.71 8.50
CA THR A 24 0.26 3.45 7.89
C THR A 24 -0.47 4.75 7.54
N THR A 25 -1.28 4.70 6.49
CA THR A 25 -2.29 5.73 6.24
C THR A 25 -3.31 5.75 7.38
N ARG A 26 -3.95 6.90 7.61
CA ARG A 26 -4.91 7.09 8.71
C ARG A 26 -6.30 7.43 8.17
N ALA A 27 -7.32 7.02 8.88
CA ALA A 27 -8.69 7.44 8.60
C ALA A 27 -9.00 8.75 9.34
N LEU A 28 -9.29 9.82 8.61
CA LEU A 28 -9.75 11.08 9.19
C LEU A 28 -11.23 11.01 9.58
N ALA A 29 -12.04 10.39 8.72
CA ALA A 29 -13.47 10.24 8.93
C ALA A 29 -14.03 9.05 8.16
N VAL A 30 -15.05 8.43 8.76
CA VAL A 30 -15.90 7.40 8.13
C VAL A 30 -17.34 7.88 8.22
N VAL A 31 -18.01 7.95 7.09
CA VAL A 31 -19.39 8.46 7.00
C VAL A 31 -20.27 7.45 6.26
N ALA A 32 -21.35 6.98 6.91
CA ALA A 32 -22.39 6.23 6.22
C ALA A 32 -23.16 7.16 5.29
N THR A 33 -23.37 6.76 4.03
CA THR A 33 -24.02 7.63 3.02
C THR A 33 -25.53 7.54 3.07
N GLY A 34 -26.10 6.55 3.72
CA GLY A 34 -27.53 6.26 3.65
C GLY A 34 -27.98 5.61 2.34
N GLU A 35 -27.08 5.51 1.34
CA GLU A 35 -27.35 4.91 0.05
C GLU A 35 -26.80 3.48 -0.02
N PRO A 36 -27.52 2.54 -0.65
CA PRO A 36 -27.01 1.19 -0.83
C PRO A 36 -25.92 1.14 -1.91
N VAL A 37 -25.01 0.18 -1.75
CA VAL A 37 -23.97 -0.18 -2.74
C VAL A 37 -24.22 -1.60 -3.19
N VAL A 38 -24.29 -1.81 -4.51
CA VAL A 38 -24.45 -3.13 -5.12
C VAL A 38 -23.07 -3.82 -5.11
N ARG A 39 -22.99 -4.95 -4.47
CA ARG A 39 -21.95 -5.97 -4.53
C ARG A 39 -22.61 -7.29 -4.89
N ASP A 40 -22.24 -8.41 -4.31
CA ASP A 40 -22.98 -9.66 -4.45
C ASP A 40 -24.42 -9.52 -3.91
N THR A 41 -24.59 -8.63 -2.94
CA THR A 41 -25.88 -8.20 -2.37
C THR A 41 -25.92 -6.68 -2.22
N LEU A 42 -27.08 -6.13 -1.85
CA LEU A 42 -27.19 -4.72 -1.45
C LEU A 42 -26.62 -4.52 -0.07
N LEU A 43 -25.58 -3.68 0.05
CA LEU A 43 -24.91 -3.37 1.30
C LEU A 43 -25.02 -1.87 1.61
N PRO A 44 -25.04 -1.47 2.91
CA PRO A 44 -24.99 -0.06 3.27
C PRO A 44 -23.69 0.59 2.76
N GLY A 45 -23.82 1.76 2.13
CA GLY A 45 -22.70 2.51 1.58
C GLY A 45 -22.02 3.41 2.61
N ALA A 46 -20.73 3.64 2.42
CA ALA A 46 -19.94 4.56 3.21
C ALA A 46 -18.86 5.26 2.39
N VAL A 47 -18.33 6.34 2.94
CA VAL A 47 -17.16 7.09 2.45
C VAL A 47 -16.11 7.11 3.55
N LEU A 48 -14.86 6.89 3.15
CA LEU A 48 -13.66 7.05 3.99
C LEU A 48 -12.89 8.27 3.50
N ALA A 49 -12.55 9.18 4.41
CA ALA A 49 -11.53 10.18 4.19
C ALA A 49 -10.20 9.63 4.72
N ARG A 50 -9.24 9.38 3.83
CA ARG A 50 -7.92 8.83 4.17
C ARG A 50 -6.87 9.94 4.14
N VAL A 51 -6.01 9.97 5.15
CA VAL A 51 -4.85 10.86 5.26
C VAL A 51 -3.58 10.03 5.19
N ALA A 52 -2.60 10.52 4.44
CA ALA A 52 -1.30 9.89 4.26
C ALA A 52 -0.23 10.96 4.00
N ALA A 53 1.05 10.61 4.12
CA ALA A 53 2.16 11.46 3.65
C ALA A 53 2.00 11.76 2.15
N SER A 54 1.61 10.75 1.37
CA SER A 54 1.04 10.90 0.03
C SER A 54 0.29 9.64 -0.39
N HIS A 55 -0.44 9.73 -1.52
CA HIS A 55 -1.06 8.57 -2.17
C HIS A 55 -0.31 8.13 -3.44
N LEU A 56 0.94 8.58 -3.62
CA LEU A 56 1.80 8.08 -4.69
C LEU A 56 2.21 6.63 -4.40
N ARG A 57 2.04 5.78 -5.38
CA ARG A 57 2.28 4.34 -5.32
C ARG A 57 3.12 3.91 -6.52
N VAL A 58 3.74 2.76 -6.46
CA VAL A 58 4.47 2.20 -7.60
C VAL A 58 3.59 2.16 -8.85
N GLY A 59 2.31 1.78 -8.71
CA GLY A 59 1.34 1.80 -9.82
C GLY A 59 1.16 3.17 -10.48
N THR A 60 1.33 4.28 -9.74
CA THR A 60 1.26 5.64 -10.30
C THR A 60 2.39 5.87 -11.32
N PHE A 61 3.61 5.40 -11.03
CA PHE A 61 4.75 5.49 -11.95
C PHE A 61 4.58 4.56 -13.14
N GLN A 62 4.07 3.34 -12.93
CA GLN A 62 3.74 2.44 -14.04
C GLN A 62 2.71 3.05 -14.99
N PHE A 63 1.67 3.70 -14.45
CA PHE A 63 0.68 4.40 -15.26
C PHE A 63 1.31 5.53 -16.07
N ALA A 64 2.12 6.39 -15.44
CA ALA A 64 2.82 7.47 -16.13
C ALA A 64 3.75 6.93 -17.23
N ALA A 65 4.55 5.90 -16.94
CA ALA A 65 5.42 5.26 -17.93
C ALA A 65 4.64 4.67 -19.12
N ALA A 66 3.48 4.05 -18.85
CA ALA A 66 2.64 3.46 -19.89
C ALA A 66 2.02 4.49 -20.87
N THR A 67 1.98 5.78 -20.50
CA THR A 67 1.53 6.84 -21.42
C THR A 67 2.54 7.13 -22.52
N GLY A 68 3.82 6.76 -22.34
CA GLY A 68 4.93 7.12 -23.22
C GLY A 68 5.38 8.59 -23.10
N ASP A 69 4.76 9.37 -22.21
CA ASP A 69 5.12 10.76 -21.93
C ASP A 69 6.27 10.80 -20.91
N LEU A 70 7.51 10.90 -21.41
CA LEU A 70 8.71 10.94 -20.57
C LEU A 70 8.77 12.22 -19.72
N ASP A 71 8.19 13.32 -20.17
CA ASP A 71 8.15 14.57 -19.43
C ASP A 71 7.21 14.47 -18.23
N LEU A 72 6.06 13.81 -18.40
CA LEU A 72 5.16 13.49 -17.31
C LEU A 72 5.85 12.60 -16.26
N LEU A 73 6.54 11.56 -16.71
CA LEU A 73 7.24 10.63 -15.81
C LEU A 73 8.35 11.36 -15.05
N GLN A 74 9.15 12.20 -15.72
CA GLN A 74 10.21 12.98 -15.07
C GLN A 74 9.63 13.93 -14.00
N ARG A 75 8.57 14.68 -14.32
CA ARG A 75 7.90 15.56 -13.33
C ARG A 75 7.35 14.79 -12.13
N LEU A 76 6.86 13.56 -12.33
CA LEU A 76 6.40 12.70 -11.25
C LEU A 76 7.57 12.26 -10.35
N VAL A 77 8.72 11.89 -10.95
CA VAL A 77 9.94 11.54 -10.22
C VAL A 77 10.43 12.72 -9.40
N ASP A 78 10.54 13.91 -10.02
CA ASP A 78 10.99 15.12 -9.35
C ASP A 78 10.08 15.49 -8.18
N HIS A 79 8.76 15.43 -8.37
CA HIS A 79 7.79 15.66 -7.30
C HIS A 79 7.92 14.65 -6.16
N ALA A 80 8.17 13.37 -6.48
CA ALA A 80 8.37 12.33 -5.48
C ALA A 80 9.64 12.54 -4.66
N ILE A 81 10.72 12.97 -5.31
CA ILE A 81 11.98 13.32 -4.65
C ILE A 81 11.76 14.51 -3.71
N ASP A 82 11.25 15.62 -4.21
CA ASP A 82 11.02 16.84 -3.43
C ASP A 82 10.18 16.59 -2.19
N ARG A 83 9.15 15.76 -2.34
CA ARG A 83 8.18 15.52 -1.26
C ARG A 83 8.64 14.51 -0.23
N HIS A 84 9.31 13.42 -0.64
CA HIS A 84 9.54 12.26 0.21
C HIS A 84 11.02 11.97 0.46
N HIS A 85 11.88 12.24 -0.50
CA HIS A 85 13.28 11.84 -0.47
C HIS A 85 14.22 12.95 -1.00
N PRO A 86 14.17 14.18 -0.43
CA PRO A 86 14.90 15.33 -0.99
C PRO A 86 16.41 15.10 -1.07
N ALA A 87 17.00 14.27 -0.20
CA ALA A 87 18.41 13.91 -0.28
C ALA A 87 18.79 13.17 -1.59
N ALA A 88 17.83 12.55 -2.27
CA ALA A 88 18.08 11.89 -3.55
C ALA A 88 18.47 12.90 -4.65
N ALA A 89 18.04 14.17 -4.55
CA ALA A 89 18.39 15.23 -5.48
C ALA A 89 19.88 15.61 -5.45
N GLU A 90 20.56 15.37 -4.32
CA GLU A 90 21.96 15.73 -4.13
C GLU A 90 22.94 14.76 -4.84
N GLY A 91 22.46 13.58 -5.23
CA GLY A 91 23.24 12.54 -5.87
C GLY A 91 23.40 12.74 -7.38
N PRO A 92 24.36 12.03 -8.00
CA PRO A 92 24.59 12.13 -9.45
C PRO A 92 23.49 11.50 -10.31
N ARG A 93 22.60 10.72 -9.70
CA ARG A 93 21.48 10.02 -10.34
C ARG A 93 20.24 10.09 -9.44
N PRO A 94 19.49 11.22 -9.42
CA PRO A 94 18.38 11.42 -8.49
C PRO A 94 17.29 10.34 -8.57
N ALA A 95 16.93 9.89 -9.78
CA ALA A 95 15.93 8.83 -9.94
C ALA A 95 16.37 7.50 -9.31
N LEU A 96 17.64 7.14 -9.40
CA LEU A 96 18.17 5.95 -8.72
C LEU A 96 18.18 6.17 -7.20
N GLY A 97 18.53 7.36 -6.72
CA GLY A 97 18.45 7.72 -5.31
C GLY A 97 17.02 7.61 -4.75
N LEU A 98 16.02 8.00 -5.53
CA LEU A 98 14.61 7.78 -5.18
C LEU A 98 14.31 6.28 -5.06
N LEU A 99 14.69 5.47 -6.05
CA LEU A 99 14.47 4.02 -6.02
C LEU A 99 15.11 3.38 -4.78
N GLU A 100 16.38 3.69 -4.48
CA GLU A 100 17.09 3.18 -3.32
C GLU A 100 16.40 3.56 -2.00
N SER A 101 15.92 4.79 -1.90
CA SER A 101 15.18 5.29 -0.74
C SER A 101 13.84 4.56 -0.56
N VAL A 102 13.09 4.36 -1.64
CA VAL A 102 11.82 3.62 -1.60
C VAL A 102 12.04 2.15 -1.25
N VAL A 103 13.10 1.51 -1.78
CA VAL A 103 13.50 0.15 -1.40
C VAL A 103 13.76 0.06 0.10
N ALA A 104 14.49 1.00 0.67
CA ALA A 104 14.83 1.00 2.10
C ALA A 104 13.57 1.13 3.00
N VAL A 105 12.66 2.07 2.69
CA VAL A 105 11.44 2.26 3.49
C VAL A 105 10.47 1.09 3.34
N GLN A 106 10.35 0.50 2.16
CA GLN A 106 9.49 -0.67 1.93
C GLN A 106 10.05 -1.94 2.59
N ALA A 107 11.35 -2.16 2.53
CA ALA A 107 11.99 -3.27 3.25
C ALA A 107 11.77 -3.16 4.77
N SER A 108 11.93 -1.95 5.33
CA SER A 108 11.65 -1.69 6.74
C SER A 108 10.17 -1.94 7.10
N LEU A 109 9.24 -1.49 6.25
CA LEU A 109 7.80 -1.68 6.45
C LEU A 109 7.43 -3.15 6.48
N VAL A 110 7.85 -3.92 5.46
CA VAL A 110 7.53 -5.35 5.34
C VAL A 110 8.17 -6.15 6.47
N ALA A 111 9.38 -5.81 6.88
CA ALA A 111 10.00 -6.44 8.05
C ALA A 111 9.16 -6.26 9.32
N ARG A 112 8.56 -5.07 9.53
CA ARG A 112 7.65 -4.81 10.67
C ARG A 112 6.36 -5.62 10.55
N TRP A 113 5.78 -5.76 9.35
CA TRP A 113 4.62 -6.65 9.15
C TRP A 113 4.93 -8.10 9.53
N MET A 114 6.11 -8.60 9.09
CA MET A 114 6.56 -9.96 9.44
C MET A 114 6.71 -10.15 10.94
N LEU A 115 7.23 -9.16 11.66
CA LEU A 115 7.44 -9.23 13.11
C LEU A 115 6.15 -9.32 13.92
N VAL A 116 5.04 -8.78 13.43
CA VAL A 116 3.74 -8.80 14.11
C VAL A 116 2.76 -9.84 13.54
N GLY A 117 3.21 -10.67 12.58
CA GLY A 117 2.36 -11.67 11.93
C GLY A 117 1.28 -11.07 11.03
N PHE A 118 1.46 -9.84 10.54
CA PHE A 118 0.50 -9.19 9.64
C PHE A 118 0.61 -9.74 8.22
N VAL A 119 -0.53 -10.07 7.62
CA VAL A 119 -0.67 -10.45 6.20
C VAL A 119 -1.53 -9.42 5.50
N HIS A 120 -0.95 -8.71 4.54
CA HIS A 120 -1.66 -7.69 3.78
C HIS A 120 -2.75 -8.28 2.86
N GLY A 121 -2.43 -9.38 2.20
CA GLY A 121 -3.36 -10.18 1.38
C GLY A 121 -3.59 -9.66 -0.05
N VAL A 122 -3.22 -8.41 -0.40
CA VAL A 122 -3.28 -7.86 -1.77
C VAL A 122 -2.11 -6.91 -2.01
N MET A 123 -0.94 -7.46 -2.28
CA MET A 123 0.28 -6.68 -2.50
C MET A 123 0.52 -6.43 -3.99
N ASN A 124 -0.32 -5.59 -4.57
CA ASN A 124 -0.12 -5.06 -5.93
C ASN A 124 0.71 -3.78 -5.90
N THR A 125 1.18 -3.33 -7.06
CA THR A 125 1.88 -2.05 -7.20
C THR A 125 1.02 -0.86 -6.78
N ASP A 126 -0.31 -0.98 -6.87
CA ASP A 126 -1.26 0.01 -6.37
C ASP A 126 -1.38 0.04 -4.84
N ASN A 127 -0.87 -0.97 -4.15
CA ASN A 127 -0.83 -1.06 -2.69
C ASN A 127 0.60 -0.98 -2.13
N THR A 128 1.54 -0.50 -2.95
CA THR A 128 2.94 -0.25 -2.57
C THR A 128 3.21 1.25 -2.65
N THR A 129 3.13 1.94 -1.52
CA THR A 129 3.35 3.38 -1.45
C THR A 129 4.83 3.72 -1.55
N ILE A 130 5.18 4.88 -2.13
CA ILE A 130 6.57 5.35 -2.12
C ILE A 130 6.97 5.99 -0.79
N SER A 131 6.00 6.35 0.05
CA SER A 131 6.22 6.89 1.40
C SER A 131 6.58 5.83 2.45
N GLY A 132 6.41 4.53 2.14
CA GLY A 132 6.62 3.45 3.10
C GLY A 132 5.49 3.30 4.11
N GLU A 133 4.29 3.80 3.82
CA GLU A 133 3.09 3.61 4.63
C GLU A 133 2.25 2.43 4.13
N THR A 134 1.71 1.63 5.04
CA THR A 134 0.72 0.60 4.70
C THR A 134 -0.57 1.26 4.21
N ILE A 135 -1.15 0.75 3.13
CA ILE A 135 -2.38 1.27 2.53
C ILE A 135 -3.28 0.11 2.08
N ASP A 136 -4.59 0.33 2.13
CA ASP A 136 -5.58 -0.55 1.52
C ASP A 136 -5.76 -1.90 2.24
N TYR A 137 -6.40 -1.83 3.40
CA TYR A 137 -6.65 -2.96 4.29
C TYR A 137 -7.86 -3.81 3.84
N GLY A 138 -7.75 -4.43 2.66
CA GLY A 138 -8.78 -5.31 2.11
C GLY A 138 -8.88 -6.64 2.87
N PRO A 139 -8.34 -7.75 2.35
CA PRO A 139 -8.43 -9.07 3.00
C PRO A 139 -7.37 -9.28 4.09
N CYS A 140 -6.74 -8.24 4.60
CA CYS A 140 -5.66 -8.34 5.60
C CYS A 140 -6.13 -8.98 6.90
N ALA A 141 -5.22 -9.67 7.59
CA ALA A 141 -5.40 -10.19 8.94
C ALA A 141 -4.04 -10.41 9.62
N PHE A 142 -4.10 -10.77 10.91
CA PHE A 142 -2.92 -11.22 11.67
C PHE A 142 -2.95 -12.74 11.81
N LEU A 143 -1.77 -13.37 11.89
CA LEU A 143 -1.66 -14.80 12.13
C LEU A 143 -2.05 -15.14 13.58
N ASP A 144 -2.86 -16.17 13.75
CA ASP A 144 -3.08 -16.81 15.07
C ASP A 144 -1.97 -17.82 15.37
N VAL A 145 -1.56 -18.56 14.34
CA VAL A 145 -0.48 -19.55 14.39
C VAL A 145 0.47 -19.27 13.25
N TYR A 146 1.76 -19.37 13.52
CA TYR A 146 2.78 -19.18 12.49
C TYR A 146 2.67 -20.25 11.41
N ASP A 147 2.34 -19.82 10.20
CA ASP A 147 2.41 -20.62 8.98
C ASP A 147 2.77 -19.70 7.81
N PRO A 148 3.94 -19.88 7.17
CA PRO A 148 4.36 -19.05 6.04
C PRO A 148 3.45 -19.17 4.81
N ALA A 149 2.65 -20.23 4.70
CA ALA A 149 1.71 -20.43 3.60
C ALA A 149 0.33 -19.81 3.83
N THR A 150 0.09 -19.17 4.99
CA THR A 150 -1.22 -18.57 5.32
C THR A 150 -1.62 -17.48 4.33
N VAL A 151 -2.83 -17.63 3.78
CA VAL A 151 -3.49 -16.71 2.84
C VAL A 151 -4.83 -16.30 3.39
N PHE A 152 -5.14 -15.00 3.38
CA PHE A 152 -6.44 -14.48 3.82
C PHE A 152 -7.31 -13.94 2.67
N SER A 153 -6.72 -13.70 1.50
CA SER A 153 -7.48 -13.26 0.33
C SER A 153 -8.25 -14.44 -0.28
N PRO A 154 -9.59 -14.39 -0.37
CA PRO A 154 -10.39 -15.49 -0.91
C PRO A 154 -10.19 -15.73 -2.40
N ILE A 155 -9.60 -14.77 -3.11
CA ILE A 155 -9.32 -14.86 -4.55
C ILE A 155 -7.87 -15.27 -4.87
N ASP A 156 -7.01 -15.35 -3.85
CA ASP A 156 -5.60 -15.74 -4.02
C ASP A 156 -5.42 -17.25 -3.88
N HIS A 157 -5.92 -18.00 -4.84
CA HIS A 157 -5.83 -19.46 -4.87
C HIS A 157 -4.39 -19.99 -5.05
N GLY A 158 -3.49 -19.15 -5.58
CA GLY A 158 -2.09 -19.49 -5.82
C GLY A 158 -1.14 -19.12 -4.68
N GLY A 159 -1.64 -18.49 -3.61
CA GLY A 159 -0.82 -18.06 -2.47
C GLY A 159 0.21 -16.96 -2.80
N ARG A 160 -0.01 -16.19 -3.86
CA ARG A 160 0.90 -15.09 -4.25
C ARG A 160 1.14 -14.13 -3.09
N HIS A 161 0.10 -13.85 -2.30
CA HIS A 161 0.12 -12.90 -1.18
C HIS A 161 0.13 -13.60 0.19
N ALA A 162 0.61 -14.86 0.24
CA ALA A 162 0.81 -15.55 1.49
C ALA A 162 1.79 -14.80 2.41
N TYR A 163 1.70 -15.03 3.73
CA TYR A 163 2.57 -14.38 4.71
C TYR A 163 4.06 -14.45 4.33
N GLY A 164 4.58 -15.64 4.03
CA GLY A 164 5.99 -15.83 3.66
C GLY A 164 6.37 -15.25 2.30
N HIS A 165 5.41 -14.92 1.45
CA HIS A 165 5.63 -14.34 0.13
C HIS A 165 5.67 -12.80 0.13
N GLN A 166 5.38 -12.14 1.24
CA GLN A 166 5.36 -10.69 1.30
C GLN A 166 6.70 -10.04 0.91
N PRO A 167 7.88 -10.49 1.40
CA PRO A 167 9.15 -9.92 0.95
C PRO A 167 9.42 -10.11 -0.56
N PRO A 168 9.33 -11.30 -1.18
CA PRO A 168 9.57 -11.45 -2.61
C PRO A 168 8.55 -10.72 -3.49
N VAL A 169 7.29 -10.61 -3.08
CA VAL A 169 6.29 -9.82 -3.81
C VAL A 169 6.61 -8.33 -3.74
N THR A 170 7.07 -7.83 -2.59
CA THR A 170 7.55 -6.44 -2.47
C THR A 170 8.73 -6.18 -3.40
N ALA A 171 9.71 -7.07 -3.44
CA ALA A 171 10.84 -6.96 -4.37
C ALA A 171 10.37 -6.92 -5.84
N TRP A 172 9.38 -7.74 -6.20
CA TRP A 172 8.78 -7.73 -7.53
C TRP A 172 8.08 -6.39 -7.83
N ASN A 173 7.32 -5.83 -6.88
CA ASN A 173 6.68 -4.53 -7.03
C ASN A 173 7.71 -3.40 -7.23
N LEU A 174 8.79 -3.42 -6.43
CA LEU A 174 9.86 -2.43 -6.53
C LEU A 174 10.62 -2.51 -7.87
N ALA A 175 10.76 -3.71 -8.43
CA ALA A 175 11.28 -3.87 -9.79
C ALA A 175 10.38 -3.29 -10.89
N ARG A 176 9.14 -2.90 -10.58
CA ARG A 176 8.24 -2.16 -11.48
C ARG A 176 8.40 -0.64 -11.35
N LEU A 177 9.06 -0.18 -10.29
CA LEU A 177 9.43 1.23 -10.10
C LEU A 177 10.75 1.58 -10.82
N ALA A 178 11.64 0.58 -10.96
CA ALA A 178 12.92 0.71 -11.65
C ALA A 178 12.72 0.81 -13.18
#